data_b6bd18d7d1fe04650d834f6b9b415361
#
_entry.id   b6bd18d7d1fe04650d834f6b9b415361
#
_cell.length_a   1.000
_cell.length_b   1.000
_cell.length_c   1.000
_cell.angle_alpha   90.00
_cell.angle_beta   90.00
_cell.angle_gamma   90.00
#
_symmetry.space_group_name_H-M   'P 1'
#
loop_
_entity.id
_entity.type
_entity.pdbx_description
1 polymer ?
#
loop_
_entity_poly.entity_id
_entity_poly.type
_entity_poly.pdbx_seq_one_letter_code
_entity_poly.pdbx_strand_id
1 'polypeptide(L)'
;MYYSSGNYEAFAHPKKPEGVDHKSAYIVGAGLASLTAACYLVRDGQMKGEHIHIFEKDPVSGGACDGRKYDVGYMMRGGREMDNHFEVMWDLLRSIPSIETEGASVLDEYYWLNKEDPNFSLCRATEKQGQDAHTDGKFAISDKGAMEIMHLFFTPDEQLYDKRITDVFDDEVFSSNFWMYWRTMFAFENWHSALEMKLYIKRFIHHIGGLPDFKALRFPRYNQYESIILPMEKYLKEHGVQFHYATKVTDVRFDVTATRKQASSITVEHDGQTDVIDLTENDLLFITNGGCVESSTYGSQNTPAPFDPELKPGNGWDLWKKIAAQDAS
;
A
#
# COMPACT_ATOMS: atom_id res chain seq x y z
N MET A 1 13.05 -3.67 15.67
CA MET A 1 11.83 -2.80 15.68
C MET A 1 12.29 -1.37 15.84
N TYR A 2 11.89 -0.50 14.95
CA TYR A 2 12.22 0.92 15.02
C TYR A 2 11.24 1.62 15.97
N TYR A 3 11.76 2.32 16.94
CA TYR A 3 10.96 3.16 17.86
C TYR A 3 11.27 4.62 17.57
N SER A 4 10.25 5.40 17.24
CA SER A 4 10.36 6.84 17.30
C SER A 4 10.18 7.30 18.73
N SER A 5 11.08 8.17 19.21
CA SER A 5 10.90 8.84 20.51
C SER A 5 9.71 9.80 20.51
N GLY A 6 9.13 10.05 19.34
CA GLY A 6 8.16 11.12 19.09
C GLY A 6 8.84 12.50 19.13
N ASN A 7 8.21 13.46 18.47
CA ASN A 7 8.61 14.84 18.54
C ASN A 7 7.38 15.72 18.44
N TYR A 8 6.79 16.01 19.58
CA TYR A 8 5.58 16.85 19.68
C TYR A 8 5.75 18.21 18.97
N GLU A 9 6.89 18.87 19.15
CA GLU A 9 7.16 20.17 18.55
C GLU A 9 7.20 20.10 17.02
N ALA A 10 7.84 19.07 16.46
CA ALA A 10 7.89 18.87 15.02
C ALA A 10 6.51 18.53 14.43
N PHE A 11 5.67 17.81 15.19
CA PHE A 11 4.32 17.51 14.77
C PHE A 11 3.40 18.74 14.85
N ALA A 12 3.45 19.49 15.95
CA ALA A 12 2.59 20.63 16.20
C ALA A 12 2.97 21.84 15.33
N HIS A 13 4.27 22.06 15.15
CA HIS A 13 4.83 23.19 14.42
C HIS A 13 6.04 22.74 13.60
N PRO A 14 5.83 22.05 12.48
CA PRO A 14 6.93 21.60 11.64
C PRO A 14 7.77 22.77 11.17
N LYS A 15 9.07 22.67 11.42
CA LYS A 15 10.05 23.68 10.99
C LYS A 15 10.75 23.20 9.74
N LYS A 16 11.03 24.12 8.84
CA LYS A 16 11.81 23.82 7.65
C LYS A 16 13.17 23.23 8.04
N PRO A 17 13.51 22.01 7.61
CA PRO A 17 14.80 21.40 7.91
C PRO A 17 15.96 22.22 7.32
N GLU A 18 17.07 22.27 8.05
CA GLU A 18 18.28 22.91 7.54
C GLU A 18 18.77 22.22 6.27
N GLY A 19 19.15 23.02 5.27
CA GLY A 19 19.68 22.52 4.01
C GLY A 19 18.67 21.87 3.06
N VAL A 20 17.36 21.86 3.38
CA VAL A 20 16.33 21.21 2.52
C VAL A 20 16.27 21.83 1.11
N ASP A 21 16.57 23.12 0.97
CA ASP A 21 16.59 23.80 -0.33
C ASP A 21 17.72 23.30 -1.28
N HIS A 22 18.68 22.57 -0.75
CA HIS A 22 19.78 21.97 -1.49
C HIS A 22 19.59 20.47 -1.70
N LYS A 23 18.45 19.92 -1.33
CA LYS A 23 18.12 18.51 -1.46
C LYS A 23 17.12 18.29 -2.57
N SER A 24 17.27 17.17 -3.27
CA SER A 24 16.23 16.65 -4.16
C SER A 24 15.70 15.32 -3.65
N ALA A 25 14.49 15.01 -4.00
CA ALA A 25 13.86 13.73 -3.67
C ALA A 25 13.47 13.01 -4.96
N TYR A 26 13.90 11.77 -5.08
CA TYR A 26 13.59 10.89 -6.19
C TYR A 26 12.75 9.74 -5.67
N ILE A 27 11.57 9.54 -6.25
CA ILE A 27 10.58 8.60 -5.75
C ILE A 27 10.22 7.60 -6.85
N VAL A 28 10.42 6.32 -6.59
CA VAL A 28 10.17 5.22 -7.53
C VAL A 28 8.76 4.68 -7.34
N GLY A 29 7.93 4.85 -8.36
CA GLY A 29 6.50 4.55 -8.36
C GLY A 29 5.66 5.77 -7.95
N ALA A 30 4.41 5.84 -8.43
CA ALA A 30 3.42 6.85 -8.04
C ALA A 30 2.22 6.21 -7.32
N GLY A 31 2.46 5.17 -6.53
CA GLY A 31 1.45 4.56 -5.67
C GLY A 31 1.16 5.40 -4.42
N LEU A 32 0.22 4.94 -3.60
CA LEU A 32 -0.22 5.66 -2.40
C LEU A 32 0.94 6.02 -1.46
N ALA A 33 1.89 5.10 -1.24
CA ALA A 33 3.05 5.35 -0.38
C ALA A 33 3.96 6.47 -0.92
N SER A 34 4.21 6.48 -2.22
CA SER A 34 4.99 7.53 -2.90
C SER A 34 4.34 8.89 -2.80
N LEU A 35 3.03 8.96 -3.13
CA LEU A 35 2.28 10.21 -3.06
C LEU A 35 2.23 10.73 -1.62
N THR A 36 2.06 9.83 -0.64
CA THR A 36 2.10 10.17 0.79
C THR A 36 3.46 10.77 1.18
N ALA A 37 4.57 10.12 0.77
CA ALA A 37 5.91 10.63 1.04
C ALA A 37 6.12 12.02 0.42
N ALA A 38 5.72 12.20 -0.84
CA ALA A 38 5.82 13.50 -1.52
C ALA A 38 4.99 14.59 -0.82
N CYS A 39 3.75 14.27 -0.39
CA CYS A 39 2.91 15.22 0.34
C CYS A 39 3.56 15.64 1.67
N TYR A 40 4.15 14.72 2.42
CA TYR A 40 4.86 15.06 3.66
C TYR A 40 6.15 15.84 3.40
N LEU A 41 6.88 15.55 2.31
CA LEU A 41 8.03 16.36 1.92
C LEU A 41 7.64 17.82 1.62
N VAL A 42 6.52 18.03 0.93
CA VAL A 42 5.97 19.36 0.65
C VAL A 42 5.46 20.02 1.92
N ARG A 43 4.55 19.35 2.65
CA ARG A 43 3.82 19.94 3.78
C ARG A 43 4.70 20.16 5.01
N ASP A 44 5.39 19.13 5.45
CA ASP A 44 6.14 19.11 6.70
C ASP A 44 7.64 19.32 6.49
N GLY A 45 8.20 18.70 5.46
CA GLY A 45 9.59 18.89 5.04
C GLY A 45 9.84 20.27 4.41
N GLN A 46 8.79 20.96 3.98
CA GLN A 46 8.87 22.27 3.31
C GLN A 46 9.87 22.28 2.15
N MET A 47 10.00 21.12 1.49
CA MET A 47 10.80 20.96 0.28
C MET A 47 10.06 21.58 -0.90
N LYS A 48 10.78 22.29 -1.75
CA LYS A 48 10.18 22.82 -2.98
C LYS A 48 9.78 21.68 -3.91
N GLY A 49 8.57 21.74 -4.47
CA GLY A 49 8.07 20.69 -5.34
C GLY A 49 8.91 20.46 -6.59
N GLU A 50 9.54 21.52 -7.14
CA GLU A 50 10.47 21.39 -8.26
C GLU A 50 11.68 20.48 -8.01
N HIS A 51 11.99 20.20 -6.73
CA HIS A 51 13.04 19.29 -6.30
C HIS A 51 12.52 17.88 -5.99
N ILE A 52 11.22 17.62 -6.16
CA ILE A 52 10.61 16.31 -5.91
C ILE A 52 10.23 15.68 -7.25
N HIS A 53 10.84 14.54 -7.58
CA HIS A 53 10.66 13.82 -8.83
C HIS A 53 10.03 12.47 -8.56
N ILE A 54 8.89 12.20 -9.17
CA ILE A 54 8.17 10.91 -9.06
C ILE A 54 8.22 10.21 -10.41
N PHE A 55 8.78 9.01 -10.46
CA PHE A 55 8.89 8.18 -11.67
C PHE A 55 7.83 7.08 -11.65
N GLU A 56 6.95 7.08 -12.64
CA GLU A 56 5.89 6.08 -12.78
C GLU A 56 5.94 5.42 -14.16
N LYS A 57 6.00 4.09 -14.18
CA LYS A 57 6.02 3.32 -15.43
C LYS A 57 4.71 3.39 -16.21
N ASP A 58 3.61 3.57 -15.50
CA ASP A 58 2.26 3.67 -16.08
C ASP A 58 1.93 5.13 -16.45
N PRO A 59 0.93 5.37 -17.31
CA PRO A 59 0.52 6.72 -17.67
C PRO A 59 -0.33 7.41 -16.60
N VAL A 60 -0.61 6.74 -15.47
CA VAL A 60 -1.45 7.24 -14.37
C VAL A 60 -0.84 6.91 -13.03
N SER A 61 -1.08 7.78 -12.04
CA SER A 61 -0.73 7.54 -10.64
C SER A 61 -1.65 6.52 -10.00
N GLY A 62 -1.27 6.05 -8.80
CA GLY A 62 -2.14 5.28 -7.92
C GLY A 62 -1.63 3.88 -7.56
N GLY A 63 -0.79 3.28 -8.39
CA GLY A 63 -0.31 1.91 -8.14
C GLY A 63 -1.49 0.93 -7.98
N ALA A 64 -1.58 0.23 -6.85
CA ALA A 64 -2.70 -0.66 -6.54
C ALA A 64 -4.05 0.06 -6.32
N CYS A 65 -4.02 1.39 -6.16
CA CYS A 65 -5.20 2.25 -6.03
C CYS A 65 -5.52 3.01 -7.33
N ASP A 66 -4.95 2.59 -8.46
CA ASP A 66 -5.23 3.22 -9.76
C ASP A 66 -6.69 3.01 -10.19
N GLY A 67 -7.16 3.90 -11.04
CA GLY A 67 -8.43 3.78 -11.75
C GLY A 67 -8.24 4.23 -13.18
N ARG A 68 -8.81 3.48 -14.10
CA ARG A 68 -8.74 3.79 -15.54
C ARG A 68 -10.14 3.95 -16.11
N LYS A 69 -10.31 5.01 -16.88
CA LYS A 69 -11.52 5.24 -17.65
C LYS A 69 -11.30 4.74 -19.07
N TYR A 70 -12.24 3.93 -19.54
CA TYR A 70 -12.34 3.44 -20.92
C TYR A 70 -13.65 3.90 -21.53
N ASP A 71 -13.80 3.78 -22.84
CA ASP A 71 -15.05 4.13 -23.55
C ASP A 71 -16.28 3.37 -23.02
N VAL A 72 -16.06 2.17 -22.50
CA VAL A 72 -17.10 1.27 -21.98
C VAL A 72 -17.29 1.34 -20.46
N GLY A 73 -16.54 2.19 -19.75
CA GLY A 73 -16.67 2.33 -18.29
C GLY A 73 -15.36 2.53 -17.56
N TYR A 74 -15.36 2.21 -16.28
CA TYR A 74 -14.21 2.36 -15.39
C TYR A 74 -13.68 0.99 -15.00
N MET A 75 -12.37 0.89 -14.82
CA MET A 75 -11.70 -0.29 -14.29
C MET A 75 -10.77 0.08 -13.15
N MET A 76 -10.79 -0.73 -12.09
CA MET A 76 -9.91 -0.64 -10.94
C MET A 76 -9.47 -2.05 -10.51
N ARG A 77 -8.33 -2.16 -9.83
CA ARG A 77 -7.76 -3.46 -9.39
C ARG A 77 -8.43 -4.04 -8.15
N GLY A 78 -9.60 -3.59 -7.79
CA GLY A 78 -10.38 -3.99 -6.62
C GLY A 78 -10.57 -2.85 -5.63
N GLY A 79 -11.50 -3.01 -4.69
CA GLY A 79 -11.74 -2.06 -3.61
C GLY A 79 -10.54 -1.99 -2.67
N ARG A 80 -10.33 -0.80 -2.11
CA ARG A 80 -9.33 -0.54 -1.07
C ARG A 80 -10.03 0.25 0.02
N GLU A 81 -10.35 -0.43 1.09
CA GLU A 81 -11.02 0.15 2.23
C GLU A 81 -10.01 0.85 3.14
N MET A 82 -10.49 1.84 3.88
CA MET A 82 -9.75 2.52 4.93
C MET A 82 -10.15 1.98 6.30
N ASP A 83 -9.19 1.94 7.20
CA ASP A 83 -9.36 1.51 8.58
C ASP A 83 -9.39 2.74 9.51
N ASN A 84 -10.15 2.68 10.59
CA ASN A 84 -10.20 3.73 11.60
C ASN A 84 -8.81 4.10 12.16
N HIS A 85 -7.86 3.18 12.14
CA HIS A 85 -6.51 3.34 12.68
C HIS A 85 -5.45 3.58 11.59
N PHE A 86 -5.84 4.18 10.49
CA PHE A 86 -4.90 4.73 9.51
C PHE A 86 -4.55 6.18 9.83
N GLU A 87 -4.10 6.44 11.08
CA GLU A 87 -3.90 7.78 11.63
C GLU A 87 -2.99 8.63 10.76
N VAL A 88 -1.93 8.06 10.19
CA VAL A 88 -1.01 8.76 9.27
C VAL A 88 -1.74 9.21 8.01
N MET A 89 -2.59 8.35 7.45
CA MET A 89 -3.41 8.74 6.28
C MET A 89 -4.47 9.78 6.66
N TRP A 90 -5.15 9.60 7.78
CA TRP A 90 -6.14 10.58 8.24
C TRP A 90 -5.50 11.95 8.53
N ASP A 91 -4.30 11.97 9.12
CA ASP A 91 -3.53 13.20 9.31
C ASP A 91 -3.20 13.87 7.97
N LEU A 92 -2.75 13.08 6.99
CA LEU A 92 -2.48 13.62 5.66
C LEU A 92 -3.75 14.14 4.98
N LEU A 93 -4.81 13.31 4.91
CA LEU A 93 -6.02 13.61 4.16
C LEU A 93 -6.80 14.82 4.70
N ARG A 94 -6.61 15.21 5.97
CA ARG A 94 -7.17 16.47 6.49
C ARG A 94 -6.54 17.73 5.87
N SER A 95 -5.35 17.61 5.27
CA SER A 95 -4.65 18.70 4.61
C SER A 95 -4.72 18.66 3.07
N ILE A 96 -5.26 17.58 2.51
CA ILE A 96 -5.46 17.45 1.07
C ILE A 96 -6.84 18.03 0.71
N PRO A 97 -6.92 19.09 -0.12
CA PRO A 97 -8.20 19.64 -0.53
C PRO A 97 -9.05 18.66 -1.31
N SER A 98 -10.35 18.63 -1.02
CA SER A 98 -11.31 17.91 -1.86
C SER A 98 -11.35 18.51 -3.27
N ILE A 99 -11.57 17.65 -4.28
CA ILE A 99 -11.85 18.10 -5.65
C ILE A 99 -13.34 18.29 -5.93
N GLU A 100 -14.19 17.80 -5.03
CA GLU A 100 -15.66 17.83 -5.17
C GLU A 100 -16.29 18.98 -4.40
N THR A 101 -15.77 19.28 -3.21
CA THR A 101 -16.34 20.24 -2.28
C THR A 101 -15.35 21.35 -1.96
N GLU A 102 -15.62 22.55 -2.40
CA GLU A 102 -14.78 23.73 -2.13
C GLU A 102 -14.67 23.99 -0.62
N GLY A 103 -13.45 24.21 -0.15
CA GLY A 103 -13.15 24.48 1.26
C GLY A 103 -13.15 23.25 2.17
N ALA A 104 -13.47 22.06 1.66
CA ALA A 104 -13.39 20.81 2.40
C ALA A 104 -12.06 20.09 2.12
N SER A 105 -11.70 19.19 3.04
CA SER A 105 -10.62 18.22 2.84
C SER A 105 -11.17 16.86 2.43
N VAL A 106 -10.29 16.00 1.92
CA VAL A 106 -10.63 14.58 1.64
C VAL A 106 -11.11 13.87 2.92
N LEU A 107 -10.52 14.19 4.08
CA LEU A 107 -10.97 13.64 5.36
C LEU A 107 -12.40 14.07 5.71
N ASP A 108 -12.78 15.33 5.44
CA ASP A 108 -14.14 15.80 5.69
C ASP A 108 -15.16 15.01 4.89
N GLU A 109 -14.87 14.70 3.62
CA GLU A 109 -15.77 13.88 2.78
C GLU A 109 -15.92 12.46 3.31
N TYR A 110 -14.82 11.84 3.76
CA TYR A 110 -14.88 10.53 4.42
C TYR A 110 -15.72 10.58 5.69
N TYR A 111 -15.52 11.61 6.52
CA TYR A 111 -16.24 11.77 7.78
C TYR A 111 -17.73 11.96 7.53
N TRP A 112 -18.12 12.86 6.63
CA TRP A 112 -19.53 13.13 6.33
C TRP A 112 -20.24 11.89 5.78
N LEU A 113 -19.64 11.23 4.78
CA LEU A 113 -20.24 10.03 4.20
C LEU A 113 -20.44 8.93 5.24
N ASN A 114 -19.38 8.60 5.99
CA ASN A 114 -19.46 7.51 6.96
C ASN A 114 -20.25 7.88 8.22
N LYS A 115 -20.60 9.15 8.41
CA LYS A 115 -21.53 9.62 9.44
C LYS A 115 -22.97 9.51 8.99
N GLU A 116 -23.26 9.86 7.74
CA GLU A 116 -24.58 9.81 7.13
C GLU A 116 -25.00 8.37 6.79
N ASP A 117 -24.07 7.61 6.22
CA ASP A 117 -24.26 6.20 5.83
C ASP A 117 -23.15 5.33 6.46
N PRO A 118 -23.30 4.94 7.73
CA PRO A 118 -22.34 4.08 8.40
C PRO A 118 -22.20 2.75 7.69
N ASN A 119 -20.97 2.36 7.40
CA ASN A 119 -20.70 1.10 6.72
C ASN A 119 -21.22 -0.08 7.55
N PHE A 120 -22.13 -0.83 6.97
CA PHE A 120 -22.68 -2.03 7.56
C PHE A 120 -23.23 -2.94 6.47
N SER A 121 -22.78 -4.18 6.46
CA SER A 121 -23.33 -5.22 5.59
C SER A 121 -23.12 -6.58 6.25
N LEU A 122 -24.18 -7.32 6.45
CA LEU A 122 -24.05 -8.73 6.84
C LEU A 122 -23.44 -9.51 5.68
N CYS A 123 -22.18 -9.86 5.84
CA CYS A 123 -21.45 -10.62 4.83
C CYS A 123 -22.01 -12.06 4.79
N ARG A 124 -22.60 -12.43 3.67
CA ARG A 124 -22.91 -13.82 3.39
C ARG A 124 -21.67 -14.50 2.81
N ALA A 125 -21.11 -15.42 3.57
CA ALA A 125 -20.04 -16.27 3.06
C ALA A 125 -20.63 -17.49 2.34
N THR A 126 -19.98 -17.91 1.26
CA THR A 126 -20.39 -19.08 0.48
C THR A 126 -19.25 -20.09 0.38
N GLU A 127 -19.58 -21.36 0.32
CA GLU A 127 -18.67 -22.48 0.07
C GLU A 127 -19.18 -23.35 -1.07
N LYS A 128 -18.39 -24.30 -1.54
CA LYS A 128 -18.78 -25.33 -2.52
C LYS A 128 -19.59 -24.76 -3.69
N GLN A 129 -19.05 -23.72 -4.35
CA GLN A 129 -19.65 -23.06 -5.52
C GLN A 129 -20.99 -22.37 -5.24
N GLY A 130 -21.08 -21.66 -4.13
CA GLY A 130 -22.19 -20.76 -3.84
C GLY A 130 -23.21 -21.31 -2.82
N GLN A 131 -22.94 -22.44 -2.17
CA GLN A 131 -23.73 -22.88 -1.04
C GLN A 131 -23.50 -21.94 0.15
N ASP A 132 -24.55 -21.71 0.95
CA ASP A 132 -24.43 -20.91 2.16
C ASP A 132 -23.51 -21.62 3.16
N ALA A 133 -22.50 -20.92 3.64
CA ALA A 133 -21.58 -21.42 4.65
C ALA A 133 -22.11 -21.33 6.08
N HIS A 134 -23.33 -20.81 6.27
CA HIS A 134 -24.01 -20.66 7.56
C HIS A 134 -23.17 -20.02 8.66
N THR A 135 -22.44 -18.97 8.29
CA THR A 135 -21.56 -18.23 9.23
C THR A 135 -22.35 -17.37 10.20
N ASP A 136 -23.57 -16.97 9.86
CA ASP A 136 -24.48 -16.12 10.65
C ASP A 136 -23.83 -14.80 11.10
N GLY A 137 -22.88 -14.28 10.32
CA GLY A 137 -22.15 -13.05 10.63
C GLY A 137 -21.21 -13.18 11.85
N LYS A 138 -20.81 -14.39 12.21
CA LYS A 138 -19.95 -14.67 13.36
C LYS A 138 -18.64 -15.31 12.95
N PHE A 139 -17.58 -14.98 13.69
CA PHE A 139 -16.39 -15.81 13.70
C PHE A 139 -16.65 -17.03 14.60
N ALA A 140 -16.57 -18.19 13.99
CA ALA A 140 -16.51 -19.44 14.74
C ALA A 140 -15.10 -20.01 14.57
N ILE A 141 -14.37 -20.10 15.67
CA ILE A 141 -13.08 -20.77 15.78
C ILE A 141 -13.07 -21.53 17.10
N SER A 142 -12.50 -22.71 17.11
CA SER A 142 -12.36 -23.48 18.34
C SER A 142 -11.37 -22.86 19.32
N ASP A 143 -11.43 -23.25 20.57
CA ASP A 143 -10.45 -22.83 21.58
C ASP A 143 -9.02 -23.21 21.17
N LYS A 144 -8.84 -24.39 20.54
CA LYS A 144 -7.55 -24.82 20.02
C LYS A 144 -7.07 -23.90 18.90
N GLY A 145 -7.91 -23.62 17.91
CA GLY A 145 -7.56 -22.70 16.82
C GLY A 145 -7.25 -21.28 17.32
N ALA A 146 -7.99 -20.78 18.30
CA ALA A 146 -7.68 -19.51 18.94
C ALA A 146 -6.31 -19.52 19.64
N MET A 147 -5.96 -20.63 20.30
CA MET A 147 -4.63 -20.78 20.90
C MET A 147 -3.51 -20.84 19.84
N GLU A 148 -3.73 -21.47 18.70
CA GLU A 148 -2.76 -21.48 17.60
C GLU A 148 -2.51 -20.08 17.04
N ILE A 149 -3.56 -19.28 16.88
CA ILE A 149 -3.44 -17.87 16.48
C ILE A 149 -2.65 -17.06 17.53
N MET A 150 -2.93 -17.26 18.81
CA MET A 150 -2.17 -16.63 19.88
C MET A 150 -0.71 -17.08 19.88
N HIS A 151 -0.46 -18.35 19.65
CA HIS A 151 0.91 -18.88 19.54
C HIS A 151 1.66 -18.21 18.39
N LEU A 152 1.05 -18.13 17.20
CA LEU A 152 1.64 -17.43 16.07
C LEU A 152 1.91 -15.94 16.40
N PHE A 153 0.99 -15.27 17.07
CA PHE A 153 1.14 -13.85 17.46
C PHE A 153 2.38 -13.61 18.34
N PHE A 154 2.69 -14.50 19.26
CA PHE A 154 3.83 -14.38 20.18
C PHE A 154 5.11 -15.07 19.70
N THR A 155 5.08 -15.89 18.66
CA THR A 155 6.27 -16.53 18.09
C THR A 155 7.25 -15.45 17.58
N PRO A 156 8.55 -15.49 17.90
CA PRO A 156 9.55 -14.57 17.34
C PRO A 156 9.56 -14.60 15.81
N ASP A 157 9.78 -13.43 15.19
CA ASP A 157 9.73 -13.30 13.73
C ASP A 157 10.76 -14.18 13.03
N GLU A 158 11.93 -14.34 13.64
CA GLU A 158 13.04 -15.14 13.11
C GLU A 158 12.70 -16.64 12.99
N GLN A 159 11.77 -17.13 13.80
CA GLN A 159 11.30 -18.51 13.75
C GLN A 159 10.29 -18.75 12.63
N LEU A 160 9.82 -17.69 11.97
CA LEU A 160 8.77 -17.72 10.96
C LEU A 160 9.28 -17.45 9.54
N TYR A 161 10.56 -17.12 9.35
CA TYR A 161 11.09 -16.72 8.05
C TYR A 161 10.85 -17.77 6.94
N ASP A 162 11.01 -19.03 7.28
CA ASP A 162 10.84 -20.15 6.34
C ASP A 162 9.53 -20.93 6.55
N LYS A 163 8.61 -20.40 7.36
CA LYS A 163 7.36 -21.07 7.67
C LYS A 163 6.21 -20.61 6.77
N ARG A 164 5.41 -21.58 6.34
CA ARG A 164 4.12 -21.35 5.69
C ARG A 164 3.01 -21.34 6.74
N ILE A 165 1.87 -20.84 6.38
CA ILE A 165 0.66 -20.89 7.23
C ILE A 165 0.30 -22.34 7.59
N THR A 166 0.46 -23.28 6.66
CA THR A 166 0.28 -24.72 6.89
C THR A 166 1.26 -25.33 7.90
N ASP A 167 2.37 -24.68 8.21
CA ASP A 167 3.35 -25.18 9.17
C ASP A 167 3.04 -24.75 10.60
N VAL A 168 2.06 -23.86 10.78
CA VAL A 168 1.74 -23.23 12.06
C VAL A 168 0.29 -23.42 12.50
N PHE A 169 -0.58 -23.85 11.59
CA PHE A 169 -2.00 -24.10 11.87
C PHE A 169 -2.42 -25.51 11.47
N ASP A 170 -3.31 -26.08 12.26
CA ASP A 170 -3.98 -27.34 11.97
C ASP A 170 -5.22 -27.16 11.08
N ASP A 171 -5.74 -28.28 10.54
CA ASP A 171 -6.94 -28.32 9.70
C ASP A 171 -8.17 -27.69 10.39
N GLU A 172 -8.19 -27.63 11.71
CA GLU A 172 -9.26 -27.03 12.49
C GLU A 172 -9.36 -25.52 12.26
N VAL A 173 -8.22 -24.82 12.14
CA VAL A 173 -8.21 -23.40 11.76
C VAL A 173 -8.68 -23.22 10.33
N PHE A 174 -8.20 -24.06 9.39
CA PHE A 174 -8.56 -23.94 7.97
C PHE A 174 -10.03 -24.25 7.67
N SER A 175 -10.69 -25.05 8.50
CA SER A 175 -12.12 -25.34 8.39
C SER A 175 -13.02 -24.34 9.12
N SER A 176 -12.45 -23.36 9.82
CA SER A 176 -13.18 -22.38 10.62
C SER A 176 -13.74 -21.23 9.77
N ASN A 177 -14.83 -20.60 10.26
CA ASN A 177 -15.34 -19.37 9.68
C ASN A 177 -14.33 -18.22 9.76
N PHE A 178 -13.48 -18.21 10.80
CA PHE A 178 -12.40 -17.25 10.91
C PHE A 178 -11.50 -17.30 9.66
N TRP A 179 -11.02 -18.50 9.29
CA TRP A 179 -10.15 -18.62 8.11
C TRP A 179 -10.86 -18.21 6.83
N MET A 180 -12.12 -18.58 6.66
CA MET A 180 -12.92 -18.21 5.49
C MET A 180 -12.98 -16.69 5.31
N TYR A 181 -13.31 -15.93 6.37
CA TYR A 181 -13.33 -14.48 6.33
C TYR A 181 -11.94 -13.89 6.15
N TRP A 182 -10.96 -14.38 6.90
CA TRP A 182 -9.60 -13.87 6.88
C TRP A 182 -8.95 -14.00 5.50
N ARG A 183 -8.99 -15.21 4.92
CA ARG A 183 -8.41 -15.46 3.62
C ARG A 183 -9.08 -14.64 2.50
N THR A 184 -10.39 -14.46 2.58
CA THR A 184 -11.15 -13.70 1.59
C THR A 184 -10.87 -12.21 1.70
N MET A 185 -10.85 -11.66 2.92
CA MET A 185 -10.63 -10.25 3.17
C MET A 185 -9.20 -9.79 2.81
N PHE A 186 -8.22 -10.59 3.20
CA PHE A 186 -6.81 -10.24 3.05
C PHE A 186 -6.08 -11.00 1.94
N ALA A 187 -6.79 -11.77 1.12
CA ALA A 187 -6.27 -12.56 0.01
C ALA A 187 -5.17 -13.55 0.42
N PHE A 188 -5.32 -14.22 1.58
CA PHE A 188 -4.40 -15.25 2.01
C PHE A 188 -4.73 -16.60 1.39
N GLU A 189 -3.69 -17.38 1.15
CA GLU A 189 -3.73 -18.79 0.83
C GLU A 189 -2.92 -19.60 1.84
N ASN A 190 -3.25 -20.87 2.01
CA ASN A 190 -2.64 -21.73 3.03
C ASN A 190 -1.11 -21.84 2.91
N TRP A 191 -0.59 -21.68 1.70
CA TRP A 191 0.84 -21.75 1.39
C TRP A 191 1.60 -20.43 1.54
N HIS A 192 0.91 -19.33 1.90
CA HIS A 192 1.55 -18.05 2.13
C HIS A 192 2.42 -18.06 3.39
N SER A 193 3.22 -17.02 3.57
CA SER A 193 4.13 -16.86 4.70
C SER A 193 3.40 -16.74 6.03
N ALA A 194 3.81 -17.55 7.01
CA ALA A 194 3.32 -17.43 8.38
C ALA A 194 3.72 -16.09 9.04
N LEU A 195 4.89 -15.55 8.69
CA LEU A 195 5.32 -14.23 9.17
C LEU A 195 4.39 -13.15 8.65
N GLU A 196 4.06 -13.16 7.36
CA GLU A 196 3.13 -12.20 6.79
C GLU A 196 1.76 -12.27 7.46
N MET A 197 1.22 -13.47 7.64
CA MET A 197 -0.02 -13.70 8.40
C MET A 197 0.04 -13.10 9.81
N LYS A 198 1.14 -13.33 10.54
CA LYS A 198 1.35 -12.74 11.87
C LYS A 198 1.34 -11.22 11.84
N LEU A 199 2.02 -10.60 10.86
CA LEU A 199 2.07 -9.14 10.74
C LEU A 199 0.69 -8.55 10.47
N TYR A 200 -0.12 -9.21 9.64
CA TYR A 200 -1.51 -8.85 9.40
C TYR A 200 -2.37 -9.01 10.66
N ILE A 201 -2.24 -10.11 11.39
CA ILE A 201 -2.96 -10.30 12.66
C ILE A 201 -2.59 -9.17 13.63
N LYS A 202 -1.30 -8.87 13.80
CA LYS A 202 -0.85 -7.77 14.68
C LYS A 202 -1.43 -6.42 14.27
N ARG A 203 -1.58 -6.20 12.96
CA ARG A 203 -2.12 -4.94 12.43
C ARG A 203 -3.65 -4.82 12.59
N PHE A 204 -4.37 -5.91 12.42
CA PHE A 204 -5.83 -5.91 12.33
C PHE A 204 -6.56 -6.61 13.48
N ILE A 205 -5.85 -7.05 14.53
CA ILE A 205 -6.46 -7.81 15.63
C ILE A 205 -7.64 -7.05 16.30
N HIS A 206 -7.55 -5.73 16.40
CA HIS A 206 -8.58 -4.89 17.00
C HIS A 206 -9.84 -4.76 16.12
N HIS A 207 -9.77 -5.17 14.85
CA HIS A 207 -10.89 -5.15 13.92
C HIS A 207 -11.51 -6.50 13.62
N ILE A 208 -10.94 -7.59 14.13
CA ILE A 208 -11.40 -8.96 13.82
C ILE A 208 -12.90 -9.08 14.04
N GLY A 209 -13.43 -8.56 15.15
CA GLY A 209 -14.85 -8.62 15.46
C GLY A 209 -15.76 -7.85 14.51
N GLY A 210 -15.26 -6.90 13.75
CA GLY A 210 -16.00 -6.08 12.78
C GLY A 210 -15.89 -6.52 11.33
N LEU A 211 -15.12 -7.57 11.03
CA LEU A 211 -14.95 -8.05 9.66
C LEU A 211 -16.23 -8.71 9.08
N PRO A 212 -17.03 -9.48 9.85
CA PRO A 212 -18.24 -10.11 9.31
C PRO A 212 -19.34 -9.13 8.90
N ASP A 213 -19.33 -7.90 9.39
CA ASP A 213 -20.34 -6.89 9.10
C ASP A 213 -19.77 -5.58 8.52
N PHE A 214 -18.48 -5.54 8.22
CA PHE A 214 -17.73 -4.41 7.65
C PHE A 214 -17.69 -3.13 8.49
N LYS A 215 -18.18 -3.13 9.72
CA LYS A 215 -18.19 -1.94 10.59
C LYS A 215 -16.79 -1.36 10.83
N ALA A 216 -15.76 -2.19 10.75
CA ALA A 216 -14.37 -1.77 10.93
C ALA A 216 -13.85 -0.90 9.78
N LEU A 217 -14.49 -0.92 8.63
CA LEU A 217 -13.99 -0.34 7.39
C LEU A 217 -14.66 0.99 7.06
N ARG A 218 -13.93 1.84 6.32
CA ARG A 218 -14.41 3.13 5.82
C ARG A 218 -14.26 3.17 4.32
N PHE A 219 -15.31 3.57 3.65
CA PHE A 219 -15.37 3.69 2.19
C PHE A 219 -15.42 5.14 1.75
N PRO A 220 -14.82 5.48 0.60
CA PRO A 220 -15.02 6.76 -0.06
C PRO A 220 -16.34 6.75 -0.85
N ARG A 221 -16.80 7.93 -1.26
CA ARG A 221 -18.01 8.08 -2.09
C ARG A 221 -17.83 7.47 -3.48
N TYR A 222 -16.67 7.65 -4.05
CA TYR A 222 -16.26 7.09 -5.33
C TYR A 222 -15.21 6.00 -5.11
N ASN A 223 -14.60 5.49 -6.17
CA ASN A 223 -13.46 4.60 -6.02
C ASN A 223 -12.24 5.35 -5.44
N GLN A 224 -11.26 4.59 -4.96
CA GLN A 224 -10.07 5.15 -4.31
C GLN A 224 -9.22 6.04 -5.22
N TYR A 225 -9.29 5.86 -6.54
CA TYR A 225 -8.55 6.70 -7.47
C TYR A 225 -9.08 8.14 -7.47
N GLU A 226 -10.39 8.32 -7.69
CA GLU A 226 -11.03 9.64 -7.68
C GLU A 226 -11.05 10.26 -6.29
N SER A 227 -11.23 9.45 -5.24
CA SER A 227 -11.42 9.97 -3.89
C SER A 227 -10.13 10.25 -3.12
N ILE A 228 -9.01 9.61 -3.48
CA ILE A 228 -7.73 9.74 -2.77
C ILE A 228 -6.61 10.15 -3.71
N ILE A 229 -6.39 9.38 -4.78
CA ILE A 229 -5.21 9.54 -5.64
C ILE A 229 -5.25 10.86 -6.39
N LEU A 230 -6.35 11.18 -7.06
CA LEU A 230 -6.48 12.42 -7.83
C LEU A 230 -6.35 13.67 -6.95
N PRO A 231 -6.99 13.78 -5.76
CA PRO A 231 -6.77 14.91 -4.87
C PRO A 231 -5.31 15.08 -4.46
N MET A 232 -4.62 13.97 -4.11
CA MET A 232 -3.20 14.03 -3.75
C MET A 232 -2.32 14.43 -4.94
N GLU A 233 -2.57 13.89 -6.12
CA GLU A 233 -1.84 14.24 -7.34
C GLU A 233 -2.04 15.73 -7.69
N LYS A 234 -3.28 16.21 -7.60
CA LYS A 234 -3.60 17.64 -7.83
C LYS A 234 -2.85 18.52 -6.84
N TYR A 235 -2.93 18.20 -5.54
CA TYR A 235 -2.19 18.91 -4.50
C TYR A 235 -0.70 18.98 -4.79
N LEU A 236 -0.08 17.85 -5.16
CA LEU A 236 1.35 17.80 -5.48
C LEU A 236 1.72 18.61 -6.72
N LYS A 237 0.91 18.54 -7.79
CA LYS A 237 1.12 19.33 -9.01
C LYS A 237 0.99 20.83 -8.76
N GLU A 238 0.03 21.26 -7.94
CA GLU A 238 -0.14 22.66 -7.54
C GLU A 238 1.05 23.17 -6.72
N HIS A 239 1.76 22.28 -6.03
CA HIS A 239 3.01 22.61 -5.33
C HIS A 239 4.27 22.44 -6.19
N GLY A 240 4.14 22.13 -7.48
CA GLY A 240 5.25 22.07 -8.43
C GLY A 240 6.00 20.75 -8.49
N VAL A 241 5.48 19.67 -7.87
CA VAL A 241 6.10 18.34 -7.92
C VAL A 241 6.13 17.80 -9.35
N GLN A 242 7.28 17.23 -9.74
CA GLN A 242 7.56 16.75 -11.08
C GLN A 242 7.15 15.28 -11.23
N PHE A 243 6.14 15.02 -12.05
CA PHE A 243 5.71 13.66 -12.38
C PHE A 243 6.30 13.23 -13.72
N HIS A 244 7.02 12.13 -13.74
CA HIS A 244 7.59 11.47 -14.92
C HIS A 244 6.82 10.19 -15.20
N TYR A 245 5.72 10.31 -15.96
CA TYR A 245 4.90 9.16 -16.38
C TYR A 245 5.55 8.40 -17.53
N ALA A 246 5.09 7.17 -17.78
CA ALA A 246 5.65 6.23 -18.75
C ALA A 246 7.18 6.08 -18.60
N THR A 247 7.70 6.30 -17.39
CA THR A 247 9.12 6.29 -17.06
C THR A 247 9.41 5.22 -16.03
N LYS A 248 10.07 4.15 -16.45
CA LYS A 248 10.38 3.01 -15.60
C LYS A 248 11.76 3.14 -14.98
N VAL A 249 11.87 3.06 -13.67
CA VAL A 249 13.16 2.86 -12.99
C VAL A 249 13.57 1.40 -13.15
N THR A 250 14.69 1.14 -13.81
CA THR A 250 15.15 -0.21 -14.14
C THR A 250 16.33 -0.67 -13.31
N ASP A 251 17.07 0.24 -12.68
CA ASP A 251 18.16 -0.05 -11.75
C ASP A 251 18.36 1.10 -10.76
N VAL A 252 18.87 0.77 -9.59
CA VAL A 252 19.37 1.72 -8.58
C VAL A 252 20.71 1.21 -8.10
N ARG A 253 21.75 2.03 -8.19
CA ARG A 253 23.10 1.71 -7.72
C ARG A 253 23.34 2.24 -6.33
N PHE A 254 24.08 1.48 -5.55
CA PHE A 254 24.48 1.83 -4.20
C PHE A 254 25.97 1.75 -4.02
N ASP A 255 26.53 2.73 -3.34
CA ASP A 255 27.85 2.66 -2.76
C ASP A 255 27.73 2.06 -1.36
N VAL A 256 28.23 0.84 -1.21
CA VAL A 256 28.14 0.08 0.04
C VAL A 256 29.53 -0.07 0.64
N THR A 257 29.65 0.33 1.89
CA THR A 257 30.85 0.13 2.73
C THR A 257 30.43 -0.44 4.08
N ALA A 258 31.36 -0.82 4.93
CA ALA A 258 31.07 -1.34 6.27
C ALA A 258 30.26 -0.36 7.15
N THR A 259 30.32 0.94 6.87
CA THR A 259 29.71 2.00 7.70
C THR A 259 28.70 2.86 6.96
N ARG A 260 28.54 2.69 5.64
CA ARG A 260 27.69 3.55 4.81
C ARG A 260 27.02 2.74 3.71
N LYS A 261 25.73 2.97 3.52
CA LYS A 261 24.94 2.52 2.37
C LYS A 261 24.27 3.74 1.77
N GLN A 262 24.64 4.10 0.55
CA GLN A 262 24.13 5.29 -0.13
C GLN A 262 23.75 4.96 -1.57
N ALA A 263 22.57 5.39 -2.01
CA ALA A 263 22.23 5.36 -3.42
C ALA A 263 23.11 6.35 -4.19
N SER A 264 23.71 5.91 -5.30
CA SER A 264 24.63 6.70 -6.12
C SER A 264 24.07 7.04 -7.50
N SER A 265 23.16 6.24 -8.04
CA SER A 265 22.47 6.58 -9.28
C SER A 265 21.16 5.81 -9.45
N ILE A 266 20.31 6.36 -10.31
CA ILE A 266 19.05 5.74 -10.77
C ILE A 266 19.11 5.61 -12.28
N THR A 267 18.79 4.44 -12.81
CA THR A 267 18.60 4.23 -14.25
C THR A 267 17.14 4.26 -14.60
N VAL A 268 16.73 5.12 -15.51
CA VAL A 268 15.37 5.28 -15.99
C VAL A 268 15.27 4.92 -17.47
N GLU A 269 14.11 4.39 -17.86
CA GLU A 269 13.76 4.09 -19.24
C GLU A 269 12.45 4.81 -19.59
N HIS A 270 12.49 5.59 -20.66
CA HIS A 270 11.36 6.32 -21.20
C HIS A 270 11.38 6.24 -22.74
N ASP A 271 10.30 5.80 -23.37
CA ASP A 271 10.18 5.64 -24.83
C ASP A 271 11.34 4.86 -25.47
N GLY A 272 11.83 3.83 -24.77
CA GLY A 272 12.96 2.99 -25.22
C GLY A 272 14.34 3.65 -25.12
N GLN A 273 14.42 4.84 -24.56
CA GLN A 273 15.69 5.50 -24.24
C GLN A 273 16.02 5.28 -22.76
N THR A 274 17.29 5.07 -22.49
CA THR A 274 17.79 4.86 -21.12
C THR A 274 18.66 6.04 -20.72
N ASP A 275 18.33 6.64 -19.58
CA ASP A 275 19.10 7.71 -18.96
C ASP A 275 19.55 7.31 -17.54
N VAL A 276 20.66 7.88 -17.10
CA VAL A 276 21.19 7.70 -15.74
C VAL A 276 21.16 9.04 -15.02
N ILE A 277 20.58 9.04 -13.83
CA ILE A 277 20.54 10.19 -12.93
C ILE A 277 21.51 9.91 -11.79
N ASP A 278 22.57 10.69 -11.71
CA ASP A 278 23.52 10.60 -10.62
C ASP A 278 22.94 11.24 -9.35
N LEU A 279 23.11 10.56 -8.23
CA LEU A 279 22.67 10.99 -6.91
C LEU A 279 23.86 11.44 -6.05
N THR A 280 23.63 12.43 -5.25
CA THR A 280 24.58 12.97 -4.28
C THR A 280 24.19 12.58 -2.85
N GLU A 281 25.01 12.92 -1.88
CA GLU A 281 24.70 12.74 -0.45
C GLU A 281 23.55 13.65 0.04
N ASN A 282 23.18 14.65 -0.76
CA ASN A 282 22.06 15.56 -0.47
C ASN A 282 20.72 15.05 -1.02
N ASP A 283 20.75 13.98 -1.83
CA ASP A 283 19.52 13.48 -2.44
C ASP A 283 18.86 12.43 -1.56
N LEU A 284 17.52 12.42 -1.60
CA LEU A 284 16.68 11.43 -0.93
C LEU A 284 16.12 10.49 -1.99
N LEU A 285 16.22 9.19 -1.73
CA LEU A 285 15.63 8.17 -2.61
C LEU A 285 14.59 7.37 -1.85
N PHE A 286 13.39 7.29 -2.42
CA PHE A 286 12.28 6.47 -1.92
C PHE A 286 11.96 5.39 -2.95
N ILE A 287 12.03 4.12 -2.58
CA ILE A 287 11.70 2.98 -3.44
C ILE A 287 10.44 2.33 -2.87
N THR A 288 9.31 2.51 -3.53
CA THR A 288 8.01 2.07 -3.02
C THR A 288 7.30 1.05 -3.92
N ASN A 289 7.93 0.63 -4.98
CA ASN A 289 7.38 -0.34 -5.93
C ASN A 289 7.42 -1.77 -5.37
N GLY A 290 6.61 -2.64 -5.95
CA GLY A 290 6.52 -4.05 -5.58
C GLY A 290 5.33 -4.36 -4.68
N GLY A 291 4.13 -4.34 -5.23
CA GLY A 291 2.90 -4.77 -4.55
C GLY A 291 2.40 -6.11 -5.06
N CYS A 292 1.54 -6.78 -4.29
CA CYS A 292 0.94 -8.07 -4.66
C CYS A 292 0.09 -8.02 -5.94
N VAL A 293 -0.35 -6.84 -6.35
CA VAL A 293 -1.15 -6.62 -7.57
C VAL A 293 -0.33 -6.07 -8.74
N GLU A 294 0.98 -5.92 -8.60
CA GLU A 294 1.83 -5.34 -9.65
C GLU A 294 1.86 -6.17 -10.93
N SER A 295 1.77 -7.50 -10.79
CA SER A 295 1.76 -8.44 -11.92
C SER A 295 0.35 -8.70 -12.48
N SER A 296 -0.66 -7.95 -12.06
CA SER A 296 -2.03 -8.11 -12.57
C SER A 296 -2.09 -7.86 -14.07
N THR A 297 -2.84 -8.71 -14.75
CA THR A 297 -3.15 -8.59 -16.18
C THR A 297 -4.58 -8.11 -16.36
N TYR A 298 -4.82 -7.41 -17.46
CA TYR A 298 -6.13 -6.87 -17.76
C TYR A 298 -6.77 -7.63 -18.93
N GLY A 299 -8.06 -7.87 -18.82
CA GLY A 299 -8.90 -8.29 -19.94
C GLY A 299 -9.47 -7.09 -20.67
N SER A 300 -10.41 -7.37 -21.57
CA SER A 300 -11.23 -6.38 -22.25
C SER A 300 -12.70 -6.82 -22.25
N GLN A 301 -13.58 -6.02 -22.85
CA GLN A 301 -15.01 -6.38 -22.93
C GLN A 301 -15.27 -7.79 -23.51
N ASN A 302 -14.45 -8.22 -24.47
CA ASN A 302 -14.64 -9.46 -25.20
C ASN A 302 -13.49 -10.46 -25.04
N THR A 303 -12.51 -10.16 -24.20
CA THR A 303 -11.33 -10.99 -24.00
C THR A 303 -11.04 -11.10 -22.50
N PRO A 304 -11.08 -12.29 -21.90
CA PRO A 304 -10.73 -12.45 -20.49
C PRO A 304 -9.25 -12.10 -20.27
N ALA A 305 -8.93 -11.66 -19.05
CA ALA A 305 -7.54 -11.48 -18.68
C ALA A 305 -6.79 -12.83 -18.80
N PRO A 306 -5.56 -12.83 -19.35
CA PRO A 306 -4.76 -14.05 -19.38
C PRO A 306 -4.45 -14.49 -17.95
N PHE A 307 -4.67 -15.77 -17.68
CA PHE A 307 -4.34 -16.39 -16.40
C PHE A 307 -2.99 -17.11 -16.51
N ASP A 308 -2.04 -16.72 -15.67
CA ASP A 308 -0.76 -17.41 -15.51
C ASP A 308 -0.68 -17.98 -14.09
N PRO A 309 -0.73 -19.32 -13.93
CA PRO A 309 -0.65 -19.95 -12.61
C PRO A 309 0.76 -19.95 -12.02
N GLU A 310 1.78 -19.60 -12.80
CA GLU A 310 3.15 -19.59 -12.31
C GLU A 310 3.42 -18.34 -11.45
N LEU A 311 4.03 -18.56 -10.29
CA LEU A 311 4.49 -17.50 -9.41
C LEU A 311 5.75 -16.86 -10.00
N LYS A 312 5.57 -15.81 -10.78
CA LYS A 312 6.67 -15.03 -11.35
C LYS A 312 6.93 -13.79 -10.50
N PRO A 313 8.18 -13.41 -10.31
CA PRO A 313 8.49 -12.08 -9.79
C PRO A 313 7.88 -11.02 -10.69
N GLY A 314 7.21 -10.04 -10.10
CA GLY A 314 6.77 -8.85 -10.82
C GLY A 314 7.93 -7.89 -11.09
N ASN A 315 7.65 -6.85 -11.87
CA ASN A 315 8.66 -5.83 -12.21
C ASN A 315 9.33 -5.18 -11.00
N GLY A 316 8.57 -4.94 -9.91
CA GLY A 316 9.12 -4.40 -8.69
C GLY A 316 10.10 -5.34 -8.01
N TRP A 317 9.83 -6.64 -8.03
CA TRP A 317 10.74 -7.65 -7.50
C TRP A 317 12.05 -7.73 -8.29
N ASP A 318 12.02 -7.48 -9.59
CA ASP A 318 13.23 -7.47 -10.42
C ASP A 318 14.19 -6.34 -10.02
N LEU A 319 13.65 -5.16 -9.69
CA LEU A 319 14.46 -4.06 -9.16
C LEU A 319 15.06 -4.41 -7.79
N TRP A 320 14.25 -4.96 -6.88
CA TRP A 320 14.73 -5.38 -5.56
C TRP A 320 15.78 -6.48 -5.63
N LYS A 321 15.65 -7.44 -6.55
CA LYS A 321 16.69 -8.46 -6.80
C LYS A 321 17.99 -7.87 -7.29
N LYS A 322 17.93 -6.88 -8.20
CA LYS A 322 19.12 -6.17 -8.68
C LYS A 322 19.81 -5.40 -7.55
N ILE A 323 19.02 -4.74 -6.70
CA ILE A 323 19.56 -4.04 -5.54
C ILE A 323 20.24 -5.03 -4.58
N ALA A 324 19.55 -6.11 -4.23
CA ALA A 324 20.07 -7.13 -3.31
C ALA A 324 21.33 -7.85 -3.86
N ALA A 325 21.48 -7.94 -5.17
CA ALA A 325 22.65 -8.58 -5.79
C ALA A 325 23.94 -7.72 -5.74
N GLN A 326 23.86 -6.44 -5.35
CA GLN A 326 25.01 -5.56 -5.31
C GLN A 326 25.90 -5.80 -4.09
N ASP A 327 25.30 -6.19 -2.97
CA ASP A 327 26.04 -6.49 -1.74
C ASP A 327 25.22 -7.42 -0.85
N ALA A 328 25.90 -8.31 -0.13
CA ALA A 328 25.27 -9.29 0.76
C ALA A 328 24.92 -8.76 2.16
N SER A 329 25.32 -7.53 2.50
CA SER A 329 25.03 -6.87 3.79
C SER A 329 23.74 -6.06 3.72
#